data_e284fcaa9d95813c5221c439af88edd9
#
_entry.id   e284fcaa9d95813c5221c439af88edd9
#
_cell.length_a   1.000
_cell.length_b   1.000
_cell.length_c   1.000
_cell.angle_alpha   90.00
_cell.angle_beta   90.00
_cell.angle_gamma   90.00
#
_symmetry.space_group_name_H-M   'P 1'
#
loop_
_entity.id
_entity.type
_entity.pdbx_description
1 polymer ?
#
loop_
_entity_poly.entity_id
_entity_poly.type
_entity_poly.pdbx_seq_one_letter_code
_entity_poly.pdbx_strand_id
1 'polypeptide(L)'
;EELSNASQEYTRRIDRVIDYLCENLDKTVKLEELANVACFSEFHFHRIFRAMTGETLNDFTNRLRLEKAARLLKRSRQSVTEIALECGFSSSATFSRSFNHAFNTSPTQYRKSGKLKNSKICKELFAKHEYILPMSLDEKRAAFPVEIKTFPAWEVAYIRVSNAFEDGIVLEAFAKMIDWLKSENIYDQGTLFGMAIDDPEVTPKHLYRYEV
;
A
#
# COMPACT_ATOMS: atom_id res chain seq x y z
N GLU A 1 13.59 -5.55 22.26
CA GLU A 1 13.05 -4.50 23.17
C GLU A 1 11.56 -4.39 22.91
N GLU A 2 10.74 -4.71 23.92
CA GLU A 2 9.30 -4.54 23.85
C GLU A 2 8.99 -3.07 23.57
N LEU A 3 8.33 -2.79 22.46
CA LEU A 3 7.75 -1.48 22.20
C LEU A 3 6.91 -1.10 23.42
N SER A 4 7.13 0.08 23.99
CA SER A 4 6.33 0.52 25.12
C SER A 4 4.84 0.51 24.76
N ASN A 5 3.95 0.26 25.70
CA ASN A 5 2.49 0.28 25.50
C ASN A 5 2.03 1.57 24.76
N ALA A 6 2.70 2.69 25.01
CA ALA A 6 2.43 3.96 24.34
C ALA A 6 2.78 3.94 22.83
N SER A 7 3.87 3.27 22.45
CA SER A 7 4.26 3.13 21.04
C SER A 7 3.28 2.28 20.26
N GLN A 8 2.82 1.17 20.84
CA GLN A 8 1.80 0.30 20.24
C GLN A 8 0.47 1.03 20.04
N GLU A 9 0.06 1.83 21.04
CA GLU A 9 -1.18 2.61 20.96
C GLU A 9 -1.07 3.68 19.85
N TYR A 10 0.08 4.34 19.67
CA TYR A 10 0.29 5.29 18.59
C TYR A 10 0.23 4.61 17.23
N THR A 11 0.80 3.43 17.09
CA THR A 11 0.71 2.63 15.86
C THR A 11 -0.73 2.35 15.50
N ARG A 12 -1.53 1.81 16.42
CA ARG A 12 -2.96 1.53 16.19
C ARG A 12 -3.75 2.76 15.76
N ARG A 13 -3.46 3.93 16.36
CA ARG A 13 -4.14 5.18 16.03
C ARG A 13 -3.77 5.68 14.64
N ILE A 14 -2.51 5.58 14.25
CA ILE A 14 -2.06 5.96 12.91
C ILE A 14 -2.57 4.97 11.86
N ASP A 15 -2.59 3.67 12.14
CA ASP A 15 -3.18 2.68 11.23
C ASP A 15 -4.64 2.98 10.93
N ARG A 16 -5.47 3.33 11.94
CA ARG A 16 -6.86 3.76 11.71
C ARG A 16 -6.96 4.98 10.79
N VAL A 17 -6.04 5.93 10.93
CA VAL A 17 -5.99 7.09 10.02
C VAL A 17 -5.63 6.69 8.60
N ILE A 18 -4.67 5.78 8.44
CA ILE A 18 -4.28 5.27 7.13
C ILE A 18 -5.44 4.55 6.46
N ASP A 19 -6.16 3.70 7.19
CA ASP A 19 -7.36 3.01 6.68
C ASP A 19 -8.43 4.02 6.26
N TYR A 20 -8.73 4.99 7.12
CA TYR A 20 -9.68 6.05 6.80
C TYR A 20 -9.30 6.85 5.56
N LEU A 21 -8.01 7.18 5.39
CA LEU A 21 -7.49 7.83 4.19
C LEU A 21 -7.67 6.96 2.94
N CYS A 22 -7.34 5.67 3.02
CA CYS A 22 -7.48 4.74 1.90
C CYS A 22 -8.92 4.62 1.41
N GLU A 23 -9.90 4.66 2.32
CA GLU A 23 -11.33 4.62 2.01
C GLU A 23 -11.87 5.94 1.44
N ASN A 24 -11.20 7.07 1.70
CA ASN A 24 -11.67 8.42 1.35
C ASN A 24 -10.71 9.19 0.43
N LEU A 25 -9.93 8.50 -0.40
CA LEU A 25 -8.94 9.15 -1.29
C LEU A 25 -9.56 10.08 -2.33
N ASP A 26 -10.81 9.83 -2.71
CA ASP A 26 -11.59 10.64 -3.66
C ASP A 26 -12.04 12.00 -3.08
N LYS A 27 -11.99 12.16 -1.76
CA LYS A 27 -12.48 13.36 -1.05
C LYS A 27 -11.34 14.19 -0.49
N THR A 28 -11.64 15.43 -0.18
CA THR A 28 -10.76 16.29 0.61
C THR A 28 -11.05 16.02 2.08
N VAL A 29 -10.13 15.32 2.76
CA VAL A 29 -10.22 15.05 4.19
C VAL A 29 -9.49 16.18 4.93
N LYS A 30 -10.13 16.76 5.96
CA LYS A 30 -9.55 17.82 6.77
C LYS A 30 -8.60 17.27 7.83
N LEU A 31 -7.59 18.06 8.18
CA LEU A 31 -6.64 17.70 9.24
C LEU A 31 -7.33 17.44 10.58
N GLU A 32 -8.30 18.27 10.94
CA GLU A 32 -9.12 18.13 12.15
C GLU A 32 -9.82 16.76 12.21
N GLU A 33 -10.39 16.30 11.09
CA GLU A 33 -11.08 15.02 10.99
C GLU A 33 -10.12 13.85 11.25
N LEU A 34 -8.93 13.88 10.65
CA LEU A 34 -7.92 12.84 10.85
C LEU A 34 -7.33 12.85 12.27
N ALA A 35 -7.14 14.03 12.84
CA ALA A 35 -6.71 14.18 14.22
C ALA A 35 -7.75 13.57 15.19
N ASN A 36 -9.05 13.76 14.91
CA ASN A 36 -10.13 13.15 15.66
C ASN A 36 -10.14 11.63 15.53
N VAL A 37 -9.95 11.07 14.33
CA VAL A 37 -9.81 9.61 14.10
C VAL A 37 -8.66 9.04 14.92
N ALA A 38 -7.53 9.75 15.00
CA ALA A 38 -6.38 9.37 15.81
C ALA A 38 -6.54 9.64 17.31
N CYS A 39 -7.60 10.34 17.75
CA CYS A 39 -7.75 10.86 19.11
C CYS A 39 -6.53 11.70 19.57
N PHE A 40 -6.05 12.59 18.69
CA PHE A 40 -4.98 13.55 18.95
C PHE A 40 -5.44 14.99 18.72
N SER A 41 -4.72 15.96 19.28
CA SER A 41 -4.80 17.34 18.78
C SER A 41 -4.16 17.42 17.40
N GLU A 42 -4.57 18.37 16.55
CA GLU A 42 -4.02 18.54 15.19
C GLU A 42 -2.50 18.68 15.16
N PHE A 43 -1.95 19.47 16.10
CA PHE A 43 -0.51 19.68 16.21
C PHE A 43 0.24 18.39 16.58
N HIS A 44 -0.31 17.62 17.52
CA HIS A 44 0.29 16.36 17.95
C HIS A 44 0.17 15.30 16.85
N PHE A 45 -0.99 15.22 16.21
CA PHE A 45 -1.24 14.31 15.09
C PHE A 45 -0.22 14.51 13.96
N HIS A 46 -0.06 15.74 13.48
CA HIS A 46 0.85 16.03 12.37
C HIS A 46 2.29 15.57 12.65
N ARG A 47 2.74 15.76 13.88
CA ARG A 47 4.09 15.37 14.32
C ARG A 47 4.27 13.87 14.43
N ILE A 48 3.29 13.18 15.03
CA ILE A 48 3.30 11.72 15.19
C ILE A 48 3.16 11.04 13.83
N PHE A 49 2.22 11.50 13.00
CA PHE A 49 2.02 10.94 11.66
C PHE A 49 3.32 10.97 10.85
N ARG A 50 3.99 12.13 10.79
CA ARG A 50 5.27 12.27 10.08
C ARG A 50 6.38 11.40 10.70
N ALA A 51 6.46 11.32 12.01
CA ALA A 51 7.48 10.51 12.69
C ALA A 51 7.30 9.01 12.39
N MET A 52 6.07 8.54 12.26
CA MET A 52 5.75 7.13 12.04
C MET A 52 5.75 6.72 10.57
N THR A 53 5.30 7.60 9.67
CA THR A 53 5.19 7.29 8.24
C THR A 53 6.40 7.76 7.42
N GLY A 54 7.22 8.65 7.98
CA GLY A 54 8.33 9.30 7.26
C GLY A 54 7.89 10.42 6.29
N GLU A 55 6.59 10.60 6.08
CA GLU A 55 6.01 11.52 5.10
C GLU A 55 5.12 12.57 5.78
N THR A 56 4.94 13.72 5.14
CA THR A 56 3.85 14.62 5.53
C THR A 56 2.50 13.99 5.14
N LEU A 57 1.43 14.38 5.82
CA LEU A 57 0.07 13.92 5.49
C LEU A 57 -0.29 14.19 4.03
N ASN A 58 0.10 15.35 3.50
CA ASN A 58 -0.17 15.72 2.12
C ASN A 58 0.61 14.86 1.12
N ASP A 59 1.89 14.61 1.38
CA ASP A 59 2.73 13.76 0.52
C ASP A 59 2.22 12.32 0.53
N PHE A 60 1.91 11.79 1.70
CA PHE A 60 1.34 10.47 1.90
C PHE A 60 0.01 10.30 1.12
N THR A 61 -0.93 11.23 1.30
CA THR A 61 -2.22 11.19 0.61
C THR A 61 -2.05 11.30 -0.90
N ASN A 62 -1.19 12.21 -1.36
CA ASN A 62 -0.92 12.38 -2.79
C ASN A 62 -0.28 11.12 -3.40
N ARG A 63 0.64 10.48 -2.69
CA ARG A 63 1.24 9.21 -3.12
C ARG A 63 0.18 8.12 -3.27
N LEU A 64 -0.68 7.91 -2.28
CA LEU A 64 -1.77 6.91 -2.36
C LEU A 64 -2.72 7.18 -3.53
N ARG A 65 -3.06 8.45 -3.79
CA ARG A 65 -3.88 8.85 -4.95
C ARG A 65 -3.20 8.50 -6.27
N LEU A 66 -1.91 8.78 -6.38
CA LEU A 66 -1.12 8.48 -7.58
C LEU A 66 -0.97 6.97 -7.81
N GLU A 67 -0.78 6.18 -6.76
CA GLU A 67 -0.74 4.72 -6.81
C GLU A 67 -2.09 4.14 -7.27
N LYS A 68 -3.21 4.62 -6.70
CA LYS A 68 -4.56 4.26 -7.16
C LYS A 68 -4.74 4.60 -8.64
N ALA A 69 -4.33 5.81 -9.05
CA ALA A 69 -4.43 6.25 -10.44
C ALA A 69 -3.58 5.40 -11.39
N ALA A 70 -2.37 5.03 -11.00
CA ALA A 70 -1.49 4.16 -11.80
C ALA A 70 -2.13 2.78 -12.05
N ARG A 71 -2.78 2.19 -11.03
CA ARG A 71 -3.54 0.95 -11.17
C ARG A 71 -4.75 1.10 -12.12
N LEU A 72 -5.52 2.19 -11.98
CA LEU A 72 -6.67 2.46 -12.84
C LEU A 72 -6.25 2.72 -14.28
N LEU A 73 -5.16 3.45 -14.52
CA LEU A 73 -4.62 3.65 -15.86
C LEU A 73 -4.30 2.34 -16.59
N LYS A 74 -3.84 1.33 -15.88
CA LYS A 74 -3.50 0.02 -16.44
C LYS A 74 -4.71 -0.92 -16.58
N ARG A 75 -5.67 -0.84 -15.66
CA ARG A 75 -6.73 -1.85 -15.53
C ARG A 75 -8.08 -1.39 -16.01
N SER A 76 -8.31 -0.09 -16.19
CA SER A 76 -9.59 0.46 -16.63
C SER A 76 -9.50 1.13 -18.00
N ARG A 77 -10.69 1.31 -18.62
CA ARG A 77 -10.87 2.08 -19.86
C ARG A 77 -11.29 3.54 -19.62
N GLN A 78 -11.39 3.95 -18.36
CA GLN A 78 -11.74 5.31 -17.97
C GLN A 78 -10.80 6.33 -18.62
N SER A 79 -11.30 7.53 -18.92
CA SER A 79 -10.47 8.63 -19.38
C SER A 79 -9.50 9.10 -18.30
N VAL A 80 -8.44 9.79 -18.68
CA VAL A 80 -7.48 10.38 -17.73
C VAL A 80 -8.18 11.37 -16.79
N THR A 81 -9.19 12.06 -17.27
CA THR A 81 -9.98 13.03 -16.47
C THR A 81 -10.84 12.32 -15.43
N GLU A 82 -11.54 11.25 -15.80
CA GLU A 82 -12.32 10.45 -14.85
C GLU A 82 -11.44 9.86 -13.76
N ILE A 83 -10.28 9.28 -14.12
CA ILE A 83 -9.32 8.76 -13.14
C ILE A 83 -8.81 9.86 -12.21
N ALA A 84 -8.50 11.04 -12.73
CA ALA A 84 -8.07 12.16 -11.92
C ALA A 84 -9.10 12.51 -10.83
N LEU A 85 -10.37 12.63 -11.22
CA LEU A 85 -11.46 12.95 -10.30
C LEU A 85 -11.71 11.82 -9.31
N GLU A 86 -11.75 10.57 -9.75
CA GLU A 86 -11.91 9.38 -8.90
C GLU A 86 -10.79 9.22 -7.86
N CYS A 87 -9.59 9.71 -8.19
CA CYS A 87 -8.46 9.72 -7.27
C CYS A 87 -8.36 11.00 -6.43
N GLY A 88 -9.38 11.87 -6.44
CA GLY A 88 -9.46 13.06 -5.59
C GLY A 88 -8.61 14.24 -6.05
N PHE A 89 -8.20 14.30 -7.31
CA PHE A 89 -7.56 15.49 -7.88
C PHE A 89 -8.60 16.50 -8.35
N SER A 90 -8.34 17.78 -8.09
CA SER A 90 -9.25 18.87 -8.47
C SER A 90 -9.36 19.07 -9.99
N SER A 91 -8.37 18.61 -10.76
CA SER A 91 -8.38 18.68 -12.22
C SER A 91 -7.41 17.67 -12.84
N SER A 92 -7.65 17.31 -14.11
CA SER A 92 -6.72 16.48 -14.88
C SER A 92 -5.35 17.14 -15.09
N ALA A 93 -5.29 18.47 -15.08
CA ALA A 93 -4.04 19.21 -15.21
C ALA A 93 -3.18 19.07 -13.93
N THR A 94 -3.77 19.20 -12.75
CA THR A 94 -3.09 19.01 -11.47
C THR A 94 -2.63 17.55 -11.34
N PHE A 95 -3.51 16.61 -11.66
CA PHE A 95 -3.18 15.18 -11.70
C PHE A 95 -1.99 14.90 -12.63
N SER A 96 -2.04 15.37 -13.88
CA SER A 96 -0.98 15.09 -14.87
C SER A 96 0.37 15.63 -14.44
N ARG A 97 0.42 16.80 -13.80
CA ARG A 97 1.66 17.37 -13.25
C ARG A 97 2.21 16.52 -12.11
N SER A 98 1.36 16.16 -11.13
CA SER A 98 1.76 15.31 -10.00
C SER A 98 2.20 13.93 -10.46
N PHE A 99 1.48 13.34 -11.42
CA PHE A 99 1.79 12.04 -11.99
C PHE A 99 3.13 12.05 -12.75
N ASN A 100 3.34 13.07 -13.58
CA ASN A 100 4.61 13.21 -14.30
C ASN A 100 5.79 13.43 -13.37
N HIS A 101 5.59 14.19 -12.28
CA HIS A 101 6.63 14.38 -11.26
C HIS A 101 7.00 13.06 -10.57
N ALA A 102 6.00 12.24 -10.21
CA ALA A 102 6.22 10.98 -9.50
C ALA A 102 6.78 9.85 -10.40
N PHE A 103 6.30 9.75 -11.64
CA PHE A 103 6.60 8.62 -12.53
C PHE A 103 7.48 8.98 -13.73
N ASN A 104 7.91 10.22 -13.89
CA ASN A 104 8.67 10.73 -15.03
C ASN A 104 8.03 10.41 -16.39
N THR A 105 6.71 10.33 -16.45
CA THR A 105 5.94 10.05 -17.66
C THR A 105 4.51 10.59 -17.53
N SER A 106 3.88 10.92 -18.65
CA SER A 106 2.49 11.36 -18.61
C SER A 106 1.53 10.18 -18.37
N PRO A 107 0.34 10.41 -17.76
CA PRO A 107 -0.68 9.37 -17.56
C PRO A 107 -1.04 8.62 -18.84
N THR A 108 -1.14 9.33 -19.98
CA THR A 108 -1.45 8.74 -21.28
C THR A 108 -0.34 7.84 -21.80
N GLN A 109 0.92 8.26 -21.64
CA GLN A 109 2.07 7.45 -22.02
C GLN A 109 2.20 6.22 -21.11
N TYR A 110 1.98 6.39 -19.80
CA TYR A 110 1.98 5.32 -18.82
C TYR A 110 0.96 4.22 -19.17
N ARG A 111 -0.28 4.61 -19.56
CA ARG A 111 -1.30 3.67 -20.05
C ARG A 111 -0.86 2.92 -21.29
N LYS A 112 -0.25 3.59 -22.26
CA LYS A 112 0.18 3.00 -23.55
C LYS A 112 1.40 2.08 -23.39
N SER A 113 2.28 2.36 -22.46
CA SER A 113 3.57 1.65 -22.34
C SER A 113 3.40 0.19 -21.94
N GLY A 114 2.24 -0.24 -21.45
CA GLY A 114 1.88 -1.65 -21.15
C GLY A 114 2.89 -2.43 -20.30
N LYS A 115 4.09 -1.90 -20.11
CA LYS A 115 5.20 -2.46 -19.37
C LYS A 115 5.97 -1.34 -18.69
N LEU A 116 6.13 -1.43 -17.40
CA LEU A 116 7.09 -0.64 -16.62
C LEU A 116 8.53 -1.04 -17.01
N LYS A 117 8.93 -0.79 -18.24
CA LYS A 117 10.29 -1.14 -18.71
C LYS A 117 11.41 -0.34 -18.03
N ASN A 118 11.08 0.70 -17.23
CA ASN A 118 12.06 1.64 -16.68
C ASN A 118 11.86 2.00 -15.21
N SER A 119 11.06 1.27 -14.44
CA SER A 119 11.12 1.43 -13.00
C SER A 119 12.49 0.93 -12.53
N LYS A 120 13.30 1.80 -11.92
CA LYS A 120 14.55 1.39 -11.25
C LYS A 120 14.28 0.28 -10.24
N ILE A 121 13.09 0.30 -9.62
CA ILE A 121 12.60 -0.68 -8.65
C ILE A 121 12.49 -2.07 -9.27
N CYS A 122 11.88 -2.20 -10.47
CA CYS A 122 11.81 -3.49 -11.15
C CYS A 122 13.19 -4.01 -11.55
N LYS A 123 14.08 -3.14 -12.03
CA LYS A 123 15.45 -3.56 -12.38
C LYS A 123 16.22 -4.08 -11.17
N GLU A 124 16.07 -3.48 -10.00
CA GLU A 124 16.74 -3.92 -8.78
C GLU A 124 16.10 -5.17 -8.17
N LEU A 125 14.77 -5.31 -8.23
CA LEU A 125 14.06 -6.53 -7.81
C LEU A 125 14.45 -7.72 -8.69
N PHE A 126 14.48 -7.54 -10.00
CA PHE A 126 14.82 -8.62 -10.93
C PHE A 126 16.32 -8.92 -11.00
N ALA A 127 17.20 -7.96 -10.69
CA ALA A 127 18.64 -8.19 -10.67
C ALA A 127 19.13 -8.97 -9.44
N LYS A 128 18.40 -8.92 -8.31
CA LYS A 128 18.76 -9.65 -7.08
C LYS A 128 18.12 -11.03 -6.94
N HIS A 129 17.07 -11.33 -7.72
CA HIS A 129 16.34 -12.60 -7.64
C HIS A 129 16.58 -13.38 -8.93
N GLU A 130 17.67 -14.13 -8.98
CA GLU A 130 17.97 -15.16 -9.99
C GLU A 130 16.95 -16.31 -10.05
N TYR A 131 15.86 -16.22 -9.27
CA TYR A 131 14.79 -17.23 -9.21
C TYR A 131 13.67 -17.06 -10.23
N ILE A 132 13.72 -16.07 -11.11
CA ILE A 132 12.83 -16.06 -12.27
C ILE A 132 13.44 -16.99 -13.31
N LEU A 133 13.09 -18.26 -13.19
CA LEU A 133 13.34 -19.23 -14.24
C LEU A 133 12.94 -18.62 -15.59
N PRO A 134 13.77 -18.75 -16.63
CA PRO A 134 13.45 -18.26 -17.97
C PRO A 134 12.34 -19.14 -18.58
N MET A 135 11.13 -19.02 -18.01
CA MET A 135 9.96 -19.73 -18.46
C MET A 135 9.17 -18.88 -19.45
N SER A 136 8.71 -19.48 -20.51
CA SER A 136 7.73 -18.88 -21.41
C SER A 136 6.41 -18.60 -20.68
N LEU A 137 5.53 -17.78 -21.28
CA LEU A 137 4.23 -17.46 -20.67
C LEU A 137 3.36 -18.72 -20.49
N ASP A 138 3.45 -19.66 -21.42
CA ASP A 138 2.67 -20.90 -21.36
C ASP A 138 3.23 -21.89 -20.32
N GLU A 139 4.54 -21.98 -20.19
CA GLU A 139 5.18 -22.74 -19.11
C GLU A 139 4.83 -22.15 -17.72
N LYS A 140 4.80 -20.82 -17.58
CA LYS A 140 4.35 -20.17 -16.34
C LYS A 140 2.89 -20.48 -16.02
N ARG A 141 2.00 -20.44 -17.02
CA ARG A 141 0.58 -20.79 -16.83
C ARG A 141 0.39 -22.26 -16.43
N ALA A 142 1.19 -23.15 -16.98
CA ALA A 142 1.15 -24.57 -16.64
C ALA A 142 1.72 -24.85 -15.23
N ALA A 143 2.83 -24.19 -14.88
CA ALA A 143 3.49 -24.37 -13.59
C ALA A 143 2.74 -23.70 -12.42
N PHE A 144 2.00 -22.61 -12.69
CA PHE A 144 1.29 -21.82 -11.68
C PHE A 144 -0.20 -21.70 -12.09
N PRO A 145 -1.02 -22.74 -11.88
CA PRO A 145 -2.45 -22.66 -12.12
C PRO A 145 -3.08 -21.61 -11.22
N VAL A 146 -3.73 -20.62 -11.82
CA VAL A 146 -4.41 -19.54 -11.10
C VAL A 146 -5.90 -19.79 -11.08
N GLU A 147 -6.50 -19.83 -9.91
CA GLU A 147 -7.94 -19.90 -9.72
C GLU A 147 -8.43 -18.56 -9.14
N ILE A 148 -9.45 -17.97 -9.76
CA ILE A 148 -10.09 -16.78 -9.24
C ILE A 148 -11.24 -17.20 -8.31
N LYS A 149 -11.14 -16.83 -7.04
CA LYS A 149 -12.17 -17.09 -6.02
C LYS A 149 -12.71 -15.77 -5.47
N THR A 150 -14.02 -15.74 -5.25
CA THR A 150 -14.66 -14.64 -4.50
C THR A 150 -14.88 -15.13 -3.08
N PHE A 151 -14.36 -14.38 -2.13
CA PHE A 151 -14.58 -14.61 -0.71
C PHE A 151 -15.66 -13.67 -0.19
N PRO A 152 -16.46 -14.09 0.82
CA PRO A 152 -17.34 -13.18 1.53
C PRO A 152 -16.52 -12.11 2.26
N ALA A 153 -17.19 -11.04 2.70
CA ALA A 153 -16.55 -10.09 3.60
C ALA A 153 -16.21 -10.79 4.93
N TRP A 154 -14.96 -10.70 5.33
CA TRP A 154 -14.48 -11.26 6.61
C TRP A 154 -14.02 -10.14 7.53
N GLU A 155 -14.26 -10.34 8.81
CA GLU A 155 -13.58 -9.60 9.86
C GLU A 155 -12.20 -10.25 10.09
N VAL A 156 -11.15 -9.46 10.02
CA VAL A 156 -9.77 -9.95 10.15
C VAL A 156 -9.01 -9.19 11.22
N ALA A 157 -8.15 -9.88 11.94
CA ALA A 157 -7.10 -9.26 12.72
C ALA A 157 -5.84 -9.16 11.86
N TYR A 158 -5.13 -8.04 11.90
CA TYR A 158 -3.95 -7.85 11.09
C TYR A 158 -2.81 -7.15 11.84
N ILE A 159 -1.58 -7.42 11.40
CA ILE A 159 -0.38 -6.66 11.76
C ILE A 159 0.14 -5.99 10.48
N ARG A 160 0.14 -4.66 10.46
CA ARG A 160 0.69 -3.89 9.33
C ARG A 160 2.19 -3.72 9.48
N VAL A 161 2.91 -4.04 8.43
CA VAL A 161 4.35 -3.90 8.32
C VAL A 161 4.66 -2.81 7.31
N SER A 162 5.41 -1.79 7.70
CA SER A 162 6.00 -0.79 6.80
C SER A 162 7.41 -1.25 6.42
N ASN A 163 7.90 -0.80 5.25
CA ASN A 163 9.22 -1.21 4.74
C ASN A 163 9.36 -2.75 4.59
N ALA A 164 8.32 -3.40 4.08
CA ALA A 164 8.21 -4.86 4.02
C ALA A 164 9.30 -5.56 3.16
N PHE A 165 10.17 -4.79 2.49
CA PHE A 165 11.36 -5.31 1.81
C PHE A 165 12.59 -5.43 2.71
N GLU A 166 12.52 -4.98 3.96
CA GLU A 166 13.57 -5.20 4.94
C GLU A 166 13.60 -6.68 5.36
N ASP A 167 14.81 -7.25 5.39
CA ASP A 167 15.00 -8.67 5.65
C ASP A 167 14.47 -9.05 7.04
N GLY A 168 13.58 -10.04 7.07
CA GLY A 168 13.05 -10.63 8.30
C GLY A 168 11.81 -9.95 8.89
N ILE A 169 11.52 -8.69 8.57
CA ILE A 169 10.44 -7.93 9.22
C ILE A 169 9.04 -8.55 9.02
N VAL A 170 8.77 -9.09 7.83
CA VAL A 170 7.52 -9.80 7.53
C VAL A 170 7.43 -11.12 8.30
N LEU A 171 8.55 -11.85 8.42
CA LEU A 171 8.61 -13.09 9.19
C LEU A 171 8.39 -12.85 10.69
N GLU A 172 8.91 -11.75 11.22
CA GLU A 172 8.64 -11.33 12.60
C GLU A 172 7.16 -11.02 12.82
N ALA A 173 6.50 -10.37 11.85
CA ALA A 173 5.06 -10.11 11.94
C ALA A 173 4.25 -11.42 11.94
N PHE A 174 4.61 -12.39 11.09
CA PHE A 174 4.00 -13.71 11.13
C PHE A 174 4.21 -14.41 12.47
N ALA A 175 5.41 -14.37 13.04
CA ALA A 175 5.70 -14.96 14.35
C ALA A 175 4.82 -14.31 15.44
N LYS A 176 4.76 -12.98 15.49
CA LYS A 176 3.90 -12.24 16.43
C LYS A 176 2.41 -12.58 16.28
N MET A 177 1.91 -12.72 15.04
CA MET A 177 0.53 -13.11 14.78
C MET A 177 0.26 -14.53 15.29
N ILE A 178 1.17 -15.46 15.03
CA ILE A 178 1.06 -16.85 15.51
C ILE A 178 1.07 -16.90 17.03
N ASP A 179 1.93 -16.17 17.70
CA ASP A 179 2.00 -16.12 19.15
C ASP A 179 0.70 -15.56 19.76
N TRP A 180 0.16 -14.49 19.14
CA TRP A 180 -1.13 -13.94 19.54
C TRP A 180 -2.28 -14.95 19.34
N LEU A 181 -2.39 -15.60 18.17
CA LEU A 181 -3.41 -16.62 17.92
C LEU A 181 -3.36 -17.78 18.91
N LYS A 182 -2.15 -18.19 19.34
CA LYS A 182 -1.97 -19.21 20.38
C LYS A 182 -2.42 -18.71 21.75
N SER A 183 -2.11 -17.46 22.10
CA SER A 183 -2.51 -16.87 23.39
C SER A 183 -4.01 -16.74 23.53
N GLU A 184 -4.71 -16.48 22.41
CA GLU A 184 -6.18 -16.41 22.37
C GLU A 184 -6.86 -17.78 22.17
N ASN A 185 -6.09 -18.88 22.03
CA ASN A 185 -6.59 -20.24 21.73
C ASN A 185 -7.43 -20.36 20.47
N ILE A 186 -7.10 -19.58 19.42
CA ILE A 186 -7.79 -19.55 18.13
C ILE A 186 -6.90 -19.96 16.94
N TYR A 187 -5.69 -20.42 17.20
CA TYR A 187 -4.69 -20.77 16.17
C TYR A 187 -5.23 -21.80 15.16
N ASP A 188 -5.97 -22.81 15.63
CA ASP A 188 -6.51 -23.88 14.78
C ASP A 188 -7.85 -23.52 14.12
N GLN A 189 -8.39 -22.33 14.38
CA GLN A 189 -9.71 -21.91 13.92
C GLN A 189 -9.64 -20.91 12.75
N GLY A 190 -8.50 -20.31 12.52
CA GLY A 190 -8.28 -19.24 11.54
C GLY A 190 -7.45 -19.68 10.34
N THR A 191 -7.48 -18.86 9.32
CA THR A 191 -6.56 -18.98 8.18
C THR A 191 -5.62 -17.78 8.19
N LEU A 192 -4.31 -18.07 8.17
CA LEU A 192 -3.28 -17.04 8.15
C LEU A 192 -3.01 -16.61 6.70
N PHE A 193 -3.06 -15.32 6.45
CA PHE A 193 -2.79 -14.72 5.15
C PHE A 193 -1.64 -13.74 5.23
N GLY A 194 -0.96 -13.55 4.10
CA GLY A 194 -0.08 -12.43 3.92
C GLY A 194 -0.50 -11.62 2.70
N MET A 195 -0.66 -10.32 2.83
CA MET A 195 -1.21 -9.47 1.80
C MET A 195 -0.33 -8.26 1.52
N ALA A 196 0.10 -8.15 0.27
CA ALA A 196 0.75 -6.96 -0.26
C ALA A 196 -0.31 -5.86 -0.46
N ILE A 197 -0.22 -4.79 0.30
CA ILE A 197 -1.17 -3.67 0.23
C ILE A 197 -0.84 -2.73 -0.92
N ASP A 198 0.43 -2.52 -1.14
CA ASP A 198 0.93 -1.62 -2.16
C ASP A 198 1.41 -2.36 -3.41
N ASP A 199 1.44 -1.66 -4.55
CA ASP A 199 1.95 -2.20 -5.79
C ASP A 199 3.48 -2.00 -5.84
N PRO A 200 4.30 -3.07 -5.83
CA PRO A 200 5.76 -2.96 -5.81
C PRO A 200 6.32 -2.30 -7.07
N GLU A 201 5.53 -2.21 -8.14
CA GLU A 201 5.91 -1.51 -9.35
C GLU A 201 5.74 0.02 -9.23
N VAL A 202 5.00 0.48 -8.23
CA VAL A 202 4.58 1.88 -8.08
C VAL A 202 5.08 2.48 -6.78
N THR A 203 5.01 1.74 -5.67
CA THR A 203 5.38 2.21 -4.34
C THR A 203 6.88 2.02 -4.08
N PRO A 204 7.60 3.05 -3.62
CA PRO A 204 9.00 2.92 -3.21
C PRO A 204 9.16 1.85 -2.12
N LYS A 205 10.25 1.06 -2.18
CA LYS A 205 10.47 -0.08 -1.28
C LYS A 205 10.37 0.27 0.20
N HIS A 206 10.94 1.39 0.62
CA HIS A 206 10.94 1.84 2.02
C HIS A 206 9.57 2.32 2.52
N LEU A 207 8.60 2.50 1.62
CA LEU A 207 7.22 2.88 1.92
C LEU A 207 6.24 1.73 1.70
N TYR A 208 6.74 0.57 1.26
CA TYR A 208 5.92 -0.58 0.91
C TYR A 208 5.34 -1.23 2.15
N ARG A 209 4.02 -1.43 2.13
CA ARG A 209 3.27 -2.01 3.24
C ARG A 209 2.84 -3.43 2.93
N TYR A 210 2.84 -4.24 3.97
CA TYR A 210 2.38 -5.62 3.94
C TYR A 210 1.53 -5.88 5.18
N GLU A 211 0.52 -6.71 5.07
CA GLU A 211 -0.32 -7.13 6.19
C GLU A 211 -0.27 -8.64 6.34
N VAL A 212 -0.13 -9.06 7.59
CA VAL A 212 -0.19 -10.47 8.01
C VAL A 212 -1.45 -10.68 8.81
#